data_733898718323c4ba8b2b635bfc71724e
#
_entry.id   733898718323c4ba8b2b635bfc71724e
#
_cell.length_a   1.000
_cell.length_b   1.000
_cell.length_c   1.000
_cell.angle_alpha   90.00
_cell.angle_beta   90.00
_cell.angle_gamma   90.00
#
_symmetry.space_group_name_H-M   'P 1'
#
loop_
_entity.id
_entity.type
_entity.pdbx_description
1 polymer ?
#
loop_
_entity_poly.entity_id
_entity_poly.type
_entity_poly.pdbx_seq_one_letter_code
_entity_poly.pdbx_strand_id
1 'polypeptide(L)'
;QVPKCLVKIGGVPLRERALQSLASQGVTEAIIVIGYRGDVIRDRIGSQFANVAIHYVDAPDFDTTNNIHSLWDARDYLDEDILLLEADVAFDTTVITALLAHPGSSAAVAPSQRSLSGTVVHQNEHNQIIRFTLGSEQGPDFDFSSALKTVNIYLLRGQFLRESVVPSLCRAIEA
;
A
#
# COMPACT_ATOMS: atom_id res chain seq x y z
N GLN A 1 -21.57 9.09 -4.51
CA GLN A 1 -20.25 8.90 -5.15
C GLN A 1 -19.73 7.51 -4.78
N VAL A 2 -19.11 6.79 -5.72
CA VAL A 2 -18.57 5.43 -5.48
C VAL A 2 -17.18 5.56 -4.82
N PRO A 3 -16.86 4.77 -3.77
CA PRO A 3 -15.51 4.69 -3.24
C PRO A 3 -14.47 4.37 -4.33
N LYS A 4 -13.29 5.00 -4.32
CA LYS A 4 -12.25 4.82 -5.34
C LYS A 4 -11.88 3.35 -5.56
N CYS A 5 -11.77 2.58 -4.48
CA CYS A 5 -11.44 1.16 -4.51
C CYS A 5 -12.52 0.27 -5.20
N LEU A 6 -13.72 0.79 -5.39
CA LEU A 6 -14.82 0.11 -6.10
C LEU A 6 -14.99 0.60 -7.56
N VAL A 7 -14.12 1.50 -8.03
CA VAL A 7 -14.05 1.85 -9.46
C VAL A 7 -13.67 0.61 -10.25
N LYS A 8 -14.35 0.40 -11.39
CA LYS A 8 -14.18 -0.80 -12.20
C LYS A 8 -13.14 -0.57 -13.31
N ILE A 9 -12.25 -1.55 -13.49
CA ILE A 9 -11.39 -1.67 -14.65
C ILE A 9 -11.72 -2.99 -15.34
N GLY A 10 -12.12 -2.94 -16.61
CA GLY A 10 -12.58 -4.13 -17.33
C GLY A 10 -13.79 -4.81 -16.69
N GLY A 11 -14.68 -4.02 -16.08
CA GLY A 11 -15.91 -4.52 -15.45
C GLY A 11 -15.75 -5.01 -14.00
N VAL A 12 -14.53 -5.18 -13.48
CA VAL A 12 -14.23 -5.68 -12.14
C VAL A 12 -13.72 -4.54 -11.25
N PRO A 13 -14.25 -4.35 -10.02
CA PRO A 13 -13.75 -3.37 -9.08
C PRO A 13 -12.28 -3.56 -8.70
N LEU A 14 -11.54 -2.47 -8.51
CA LEU A 14 -10.11 -2.48 -8.17
C LEU A 14 -9.82 -3.37 -6.95
N ARG A 15 -10.62 -3.23 -5.89
CA ARG A 15 -10.44 -4.00 -4.66
C ARG A 15 -10.65 -5.51 -4.89
N GLU A 16 -11.66 -5.88 -5.66
CA GLU A 16 -11.90 -7.29 -5.97
C GLU A 16 -10.76 -7.88 -6.81
N ARG A 17 -10.21 -7.12 -7.75
CA ARG A 17 -9.02 -7.53 -8.52
C ARG A 17 -7.80 -7.74 -7.62
N ALA A 18 -7.56 -6.81 -6.70
CA ALA A 18 -6.47 -6.92 -5.72
C ALA A 18 -6.63 -8.18 -4.85
N LEU A 19 -7.81 -8.38 -4.27
CA LEU A 19 -8.10 -9.57 -3.45
C LEU A 19 -7.97 -10.87 -4.24
N GLN A 20 -8.40 -10.89 -5.51
CA GLN A 20 -8.24 -12.06 -6.37
C GLN A 20 -6.77 -12.38 -6.65
N SER A 21 -5.95 -11.35 -6.90
CA SER A 21 -4.50 -11.50 -7.05
C SER A 21 -3.86 -12.04 -5.77
N LEU A 22 -4.20 -11.49 -4.62
CA LEU A 22 -3.68 -11.92 -3.32
C LEU A 22 -4.08 -13.38 -3.02
N ALA A 23 -5.36 -13.73 -3.21
CA ALA A 23 -5.86 -15.09 -3.04
C ALA A 23 -5.10 -16.10 -3.90
N SER A 24 -4.81 -15.76 -5.15
CA SER A 24 -4.05 -16.63 -6.08
C SER A 24 -2.59 -16.84 -5.67
N GLN A 25 -2.05 -15.98 -4.82
CA GLN A 25 -0.70 -16.08 -4.27
C GLN A 25 -0.66 -16.69 -2.86
N GLY A 26 -1.79 -17.26 -2.40
CA GLY A 26 -1.87 -17.96 -1.12
C GLY A 26 -2.07 -17.06 0.09
N VAL A 27 -2.39 -15.77 -0.10
CA VAL A 27 -2.78 -14.90 1.01
C VAL A 27 -4.12 -15.37 1.55
N THR A 28 -4.22 -15.55 2.87
CA THR A 28 -5.41 -16.09 3.54
C THR A 28 -6.16 -15.06 4.37
N GLU A 29 -5.56 -13.90 4.62
CA GLU A 29 -6.13 -12.86 5.46
C GLU A 29 -5.85 -11.48 4.85
N ALA A 30 -6.81 -10.56 4.92
CA ALA A 30 -6.65 -9.18 4.51
C ALA A 30 -7.31 -8.22 5.50
N ILE A 31 -6.55 -7.21 5.89
CA ILE A 31 -7.01 -6.12 6.73
C ILE A 31 -7.38 -4.95 5.83
N ILE A 32 -8.62 -4.52 5.86
CA ILE A 32 -9.09 -3.39 5.06
C ILE A 32 -9.40 -2.22 5.98
N VAL A 33 -8.56 -1.20 5.91
CA VAL A 33 -8.84 0.07 6.60
C VAL A 33 -9.87 0.85 5.77
N ILE A 34 -10.95 1.22 6.41
CA ILE A 34 -12.11 1.88 5.78
C ILE A 34 -12.45 3.19 6.48
N GLY A 35 -12.79 4.20 5.68
CA GLY A 35 -13.30 5.49 6.12
C GLY A 35 -14.51 5.87 5.27
N TYR A 36 -14.29 6.62 4.20
CA TYR A 36 -15.35 7.08 3.31
C TYR A 36 -16.20 5.94 2.80
N ARG A 37 -17.49 5.94 3.19
CA ARG A 37 -18.48 4.92 2.81
C ARG A 37 -18.00 3.48 3.07
N GLY A 38 -17.45 3.27 4.24
CA GLY A 38 -17.00 1.95 4.68
C GLY A 38 -18.13 0.92 4.70
N ASP A 39 -19.37 1.35 4.96
CA ASP A 39 -20.61 0.56 4.85
C ASP A 39 -20.74 -0.12 3.48
N VAL A 40 -20.59 0.65 2.41
CA VAL A 40 -20.69 0.14 1.02
C VAL A 40 -19.57 -0.85 0.70
N ILE A 41 -18.37 -0.64 1.26
CA ILE A 41 -17.24 -1.54 1.07
C ILE A 41 -17.50 -2.86 1.80
N ARG A 42 -17.97 -2.81 3.06
CA ARG A 42 -18.32 -3.99 3.86
C ARG A 42 -19.44 -4.80 3.18
N ASP A 43 -20.52 -4.14 2.75
CA ASP A 43 -21.65 -4.79 2.08
C ASP A 43 -21.23 -5.48 0.77
N ARG A 44 -20.29 -4.86 0.04
CA ARG A 44 -19.86 -5.38 -1.26
C ARG A 44 -18.90 -6.56 -1.14
N ILE A 45 -17.96 -6.53 -0.20
CA ILE A 45 -16.87 -7.51 -0.10
C ILE A 45 -17.23 -8.60 0.93
N GLY A 46 -17.94 -8.24 1.99
CA GLY A 46 -18.28 -9.17 3.07
C GLY A 46 -17.10 -9.48 4.00
N SER A 47 -17.23 -10.53 4.78
CA SER A 47 -16.19 -11.01 5.71
C SER A 47 -15.24 -12.03 5.10
N GLN A 48 -15.48 -12.43 3.85
CA GLN A 48 -14.65 -13.39 3.12
C GLN A 48 -14.70 -13.10 1.62
N PHE A 49 -13.56 -13.19 0.96
CA PHE A 49 -13.45 -13.10 -0.50
C PHE A 49 -12.59 -14.26 -1.01
N ALA A 50 -13.17 -15.18 -1.79
CA ALA A 50 -12.55 -16.45 -2.14
C ALA A 50 -12.06 -17.19 -0.85
N ASN A 51 -10.77 -17.50 -0.75
CA ASN A 51 -10.15 -18.12 0.43
C ASN A 51 -9.52 -17.09 1.40
N VAL A 52 -9.76 -15.78 1.21
CA VAL A 52 -9.20 -14.71 2.04
C VAL A 52 -10.22 -14.28 3.08
N ALA A 53 -9.91 -14.39 4.36
CA ALA A 53 -10.67 -13.80 5.45
C ALA A 53 -10.47 -12.28 5.45
N ILE A 54 -11.56 -11.52 5.64
CA ILE A 54 -11.52 -10.06 5.57
C ILE A 54 -11.81 -9.47 6.95
N HIS A 55 -10.87 -8.71 7.47
CA HIS A 55 -11.02 -7.92 8.69
C HIS A 55 -11.09 -6.44 8.32
N TYR A 56 -11.93 -5.70 9.03
CA TYR A 56 -12.11 -4.26 8.79
C TYR A 56 -11.64 -3.46 9.99
N VAL A 57 -10.88 -2.43 9.71
CA VAL A 57 -10.49 -1.41 10.69
C VAL A 57 -11.12 -0.10 10.26
N ASP A 58 -11.85 0.54 11.15
CA ASP A 58 -12.43 1.85 10.89
C ASP A 58 -11.36 2.94 11.10
N ALA A 59 -11.25 3.87 10.15
CA ALA A 59 -10.45 5.08 10.25
C ALA A 59 -11.40 6.27 10.42
N PRO A 60 -11.74 6.67 11.67
CA PRO A 60 -12.77 7.68 11.92
C PRO A 60 -12.38 9.06 11.39
N ASP A 61 -11.10 9.38 11.39
CA ASP A 61 -10.56 10.69 11.03
C ASP A 61 -10.03 10.75 9.58
N PHE A 62 -10.52 9.85 8.70
CA PHE A 62 -10.03 9.69 7.32
C PHE A 62 -10.12 10.95 6.46
N ASP A 63 -11.00 11.89 6.78
CA ASP A 63 -11.23 13.14 6.03
C ASP A 63 -10.35 14.31 6.49
N THR A 64 -9.70 14.18 7.63
CA THR A 64 -8.83 15.19 8.24
C THR A 64 -7.37 14.74 8.35
N THR A 65 -7.12 13.45 8.12
CA THR A 65 -5.80 12.83 8.26
C THR A 65 -5.29 12.27 6.93
N ASN A 66 -4.12 11.67 6.93
CA ASN A 66 -3.48 11.07 5.76
C ASN A 66 -3.25 9.55 5.94
N ASN A 67 -2.65 8.90 4.94
CA ASN A 67 -2.44 7.44 4.90
C ASN A 67 -1.66 6.88 6.09
N ILE A 68 -0.82 7.69 6.75
CA ILE A 68 -0.05 7.24 7.92
C ILE A 68 -0.96 6.96 9.12
N HIS A 69 -2.03 7.75 9.28
CA HIS A 69 -3.04 7.51 10.32
C HIS A 69 -3.83 6.24 10.04
N SER A 70 -4.21 5.98 8.78
CA SER A 70 -4.86 4.72 8.41
C SER A 70 -3.98 3.50 8.71
N LEU A 71 -2.68 3.61 8.50
CA LEU A 71 -1.75 2.53 8.87
C LEU A 71 -1.63 2.39 10.40
N TRP A 72 -1.67 3.51 11.13
CA TRP A 72 -1.68 3.51 12.59
C TRP A 72 -2.95 2.88 13.18
N ASP A 73 -4.11 3.12 12.58
CA ASP A 73 -5.36 2.48 13.01
C ASP A 73 -5.27 0.95 12.91
N ALA A 74 -4.55 0.45 11.91
CA ALA A 74 -4.31 -0.98 11.69
C ALA A 74 -3.07 -1.54 12.45
N ARG A 75 -2.46 -0.78 13.38
CA ARG A 75 -1.17 -1.14 14.03
C ARG A 75 -1.16 -2.50 14.72
N ASP A 76 -2.31 -2.95 15.24
CA ASP A 76 -2.43 -4.22 15.93
C ASP A 76 -2.21 -5.44 15.01
N TYR A 77 -2.12 -5.20 13.68
CA TYR A 77 -1.83 -6.20 12.64
C TYR A 77 -0.43 -6.03 12.04
N LEU A 78 0.43 -5.19 12.63
CA LEU A 78 1.77 -4.88 12.10
C LEU A 78 2.89 -5.65 12.84
N ASP A 79 2.67 -6.90 13.16
CA ASP A 79 3.62 -7.75 13.90
C ASP A 79 4.21 -8.89 13.07
N GLU A 80 3.56 -9.26 11.95
CA GLU A 80 4.00 -10.29 11.01
C GLU A 80 4.36 -9.68 9.63
N ASP A 81 4.79 -10.53 8.70
CA ASP A 81 5.05 -10.11 7.31
C ASP A 81 3.76 -9.65 6.65
N ILE A 82 3.74 -8.47 6.06
CA ILE A 82 2.56 -7.93 5.38
C ILE A 82 2.85 -7.49 3.95
N LEU A 83 1.84 -7.60 3.10
CA LEU A 83 1.74 -6.85 1.85
C LEU A 83 0.89 -5.60 2.10
N LEU A 84 1.50 -4.42 2.03
CA LEU A 84 0.81 -3.14 2.15
C LEU A 84 0.47 -2.61 0.77
N LEU A 85 -0.83 -2.38 0.50
CA LEU A 85 -1.32 -1.90 -0.78
C LEU A 85 -2.22 -0.68 -0.58
N GLU A 86 -2.04 0.35 -1.41
CA GLU A 86 -3.04 1.40 -1.52
C GLU A 86 -4.30 0.90 -2.23
N ALA A 87 -5.44 1.49 -1.85
CA ALA A 87 -6.75 0.98 -2.22
C ALA A 87 -7.14 1.18 -3.70
N ASP A 88 -6.48 2.10 -4.39
CA ASP A 88 -6.83 2.57 -5.74
C ASP A 88 -5.76 2.22 -6.79
N VAL A 89 -4.90 1.25 -6.50
CA VAL A 89 -3.86 0.77 -7.41
C VAL A 89 -4.34 -0.44 -8.22
N ALA A 90 -4.12 -0.38 -9.52
CA ALA A 90 -4.28 -1.52 -10.43
C ALA A 90 -2.89 -2.11 -10.74
N PHE A 91 -2.74 -3.41 -10.59
CA PHE A 91 -1.48 -4.10 -10.82
C PHE A 91 -1.70 -5.49 -11.43
N ASP A 92 -0.65 -6.03 -12.03
CA ASP A 92 -0.60 -7.43 -12.47
C ASP A 92 -0.16 -8.32 -11.31
N THR A 93 -0.68 -9.54 -11.22
CA THR A 93 -0.36 -10.51 -10.15
C THR A 93 1.14 -10.81 -10.05
N THR A 94 1.89 -10.68 -11.16
CA THR A 94 3.34 -10.88 -11.19
C THR A 94 4.09 -9.92 -10.25
N VAL A 95 3.53 -8.74 -9.94
CA VAL A 95 4.08 -7.80 -8.96
C VAL A 95 4.08 -8.43 -7.57
N ILE A 96 2.97 -9.05 -7.17
CA ILE A 96 2.88 -9.73 -5.86
C ILE A 96 3.82 -10.93 -5.81
N THR A 97 3.87 -11.73 -6.89
CA THR A 97 4.79 -12.88 -6.98
C THR A 97 6.25 -12.44 -6.81
N ALA A 98 6.65 -11.35 -7.48
CA ALA A 98 8.01 -10.81 -7.37
C ALA A 98 8.34 -10.30 -5.96
N LEU A 99 7.42 -9.59 -5.33
CA LEU A 99 7.59 -9.11 -3.95
C LEU A 99 7.72 -10.28 -2.97
N LEU A 100 6.84 -11.28 -3.05
CA LEU A 100 6.86 -12.44 -2.15
C LEU A 100 8.15 -13.28 -2.30
N ALA A 101 8.74 -13.33 -3.48
CA ALA A 101 10.00 -14.00 -3.73
C ALA A 101 11.22 -13.26 -3.15
N HIS A 102 11.07 -11.98 -2.77
CA HIS A 102 12.17 -11.18 -2.23
C HIS A 102 12.42 -11.51 -0.74
N PRO A 103 13.69 -11.74 -0.31
CA PRO A 103 13.98 -12.16 1.06
C PRO A 103 13.77 -11.06 2.10
N GLY A 104 13.90 -9.79 1.74
CA GLY A 104 13.76 -8.64 2.63
C GLY A 104 12.50 -7.81 2.37
N SER A 105 12.31 -6.77 3.17
CA SER A 105 11.30 -5.73 2.88
C SER A 105 11.61 -5.06 1.56
N SER A 106 10.60 -4.85 0.74
CA SER A 106 10.76 -4.35 -0.62
C SER A 106 9.56 -3.53 -1.08
N ALA A 107 9.78 -2.67 -2.06
CA ALA A 107 8.76 -1.83 -2.69
C ALA A 107 8.69 -2.10 -4.18
N ALA A 108 7.49 -2.16 -4.72
CA ALA A 108 7.30 -2.14 -6.16
C ALA A 108 7.53 -0.71 -6.67
N VAL A 109 8.34 -0.59 -7.72
CA VAL A 109 8.70 0.69 -8.31
C VAL A 109 8.59 0.63 -9.83
N ALA A 110 8.43 1.79 -10.47
CA ALA A 110 8.40 1.95 -11.92
C ALA A 110 9.34 3.10 -12.33
N PRO A 111 9.77 3.16 -13.58
CA PRO A 111 10.50 4.33 -14.09
C PRO A 111 9.74 5.61 -13.80
N SER A 112 10.43 6.63 -13.28
CA SER A 112 9.82 7.92 -12.98
C SER A 112 9.92 8.87 -14.16
N GLN A 113 8.96 9.80 -14.24
CA GLN A 113 8.97 10.91 -15.20
C GLN A 113 8.20 12.09 -14.61
N ARG A 114 8.51 13.29 -15.07
CA ARG A 114 7.93 14.55 -14.55
C ARG A 114 6.39 14.60 -14.56
N SER A 115 5.76 13.89 -15.47
CA SER A 115 4.29 13.83 -15.56
C SER A 115 3.63 12.98 -14.45
N LEU A 116 4.42 12.17 -13.73
CA LEU A 116 3.95 11.32 -12.64
C LEU A 116 4.15 12.05 -11.30
N SER A 117 3.06 12.45 -10.66
CA SER A 117 3.10 13.06 -9.32
C SER A 117 3.36 12.02 -8.21
N GLY A 118 3.75 12.50 -7.04
CA GLY A 118 3.89 11.72 -5.80
C GLY A 118 5.34 11.32 -5.49
N THR A 119 5.52 10.45 -4.52
CA THR A 119 6.82 10.06 -3.98
C THR A 119 7.65 9.27 -4.98
N VAL A 120 8.93 9.60 -5.06
CA VAL A 120 9.94 8.82 -5.78
C VAL A 120 11.00 8.30 -4.81
N VAL A 121 11.73 7.28 -5.24
CA VAL A 121 12.86 6.71 -4.49
C VAL A 121 14.12 6.72 -5.34
N HIS A 122 15.26 6.78 -4.66
CA HIS A 122 16.58 6.56 -5.25
C HIS A 122 17.14 5.27 -4.67
N GLN A 123 17.83 4.52 -5.51
CA GLN A 123 18.46 3.25 -5.11
C GLN A 123 19.96 3.30 -5.38
N ASN A 124 20.72 2.47 -4.63
CA ASN A 124 22.12 2.22 -4.88
C ASN A 124 22.31 1.11 -5.94
N GLU A 125 23.57 0.76 -6.22
CA GLU A 125 23.95 -0.30 -7.16
C GLU A 125 23.47 -1.72 -6.78
N HIS A 126 23.05 -1.90 -5.50
CA HIS A 126 22.48 -3.15 -4.99
C HIS A 126 20.94 -3.15 -4.96
N ASN A 127 20.28 -2.20 -5.64
CA ASN A 127 18.84 -2.00 -5.64
C ASN A 127 18.25 -1.71 -4.25
N GLN A 128 19.03 -1.21 -3.31
CA GLN A 128 18.54 -0.80 -2.00
C GLN A 128 18.07 0.64 -2.05
N ILE A 129 16.87 0.90 -1.55
CA ILE A 129 16.33 2.26 -1.43
C ILE A 129 17.17 3.01 -0.39
N ILE A 130 17.79 4.10 -0.82
CA ILE A 130 18.64 4.97 0.02
C ILE A 130 18.00 6.31 0.33
N ARG A 131 16.98 6.70 -0.43
CA ARG A 131 16.28 7.97 -0.24
C ARG A 131 14.85 7.91 -0.77
N PHE A 132 13.94 8.53 -0.02
CA PHE A 132 12.61 8.93 -0.49
C PHE A 132 12.59 10.44 -0.74
N THR A 133 11.94 10.87 -1.81
CA THR A 133 11.70 12.29 -2.10
C THR A 133 10.20 12.48 -2.33
N LEU A 134 9.56 13.24 -1.46
CA LEU A 134 8.14 13.52 -1.55
C LEU A 134 7.83 14.42 -2.75
N GLY A 135 6.61 14.35 -3.29
CA GLY A 135 6.20 15.20 -4.40
C GLY A 135 6.35 16.70 -4.11
N SER A 136 6.14 17.12 -2.86
CA SER A 136 6.33 18.50 -2.40
C SER A 136 7.80 18.96 -2.39
N GLU A 137 8.74 18.03 -2.37
CA GLU A 137 10.18 18.30 -2.39
C GLU A 137 10.76 18.31 -3.80
N GLN A 138 9.95 17.95 -4.82
CA GLN A 138 10.34 17.87 -6.22
C GLN A 138 10.13 19.24 -6.89
N GLY A 139 11.13 20.09 -6.82
CA GLY A 139 11.11 21.40 -7.48
C GLY A 139 11.10 21.30 -9.01
N PRO A 140 11.00 22.46 -9.71
CA PRO A 140 10.92 22.50 -11.17
C PRO A 140 12.17 21.90 -11.87
N ASP A 141 13.31 21.91 -11.20
CA ASP A 141 14.59 21.38 -11.72
C ASP A 141 14.93 19.99 -11.18
N PHE A 142 13.97 19.30 -10.55
CA PHE A 142 14.22 17.96 -10.01
C PHE A 142 14.58 16.98 -11.14
N ASP A 143 15.69 16.25 -10.95
CA ASP A 143 16.17 15.25 -11.91
C ASP A 143 15.48 13.90 -11.67
N PHE A 144 14.63 13.50 -12.61
CA PHE A 144 13.93 12.22 -12.60
C PHE A 144 14.72 11.07 -13.23
N SER A 145 15.89 11.31 -13.83
CA SER A 145 16.61 10.31 -14.62
C SER A 145 17.09 9.11 -13.78
N SER A 146 17.41 9.34 -12.50
CA SER A 146 17.84 8.31 -11.55
C SER A 146 16.77 7.94 -10.52
N ALA A 147 15.59 8.53 -10.63
CA ALA A 147 14.51 8.32 -9.67
C ALA A 147 13.53 7.24 -10.17
N LEU A 148 13.00 6.46 -9.23
CA LEU A 148 11.95 5.48 -9.47
C LEU A 148 10.68 5.91 -8.75
N LYS A 149 9.55 5.80 -9.44
CA LYS A 149 8.22 6.10 -8.87
C LYS A 149 7.76 4.94 -8.00
N THR A 150 7.36 5.20 -6.76
CA THR A 150 6.66 4.20 -5.96
C THR A 150 5.28 3.93 -6.55
N VAL A 151 4.91 2.65 -6.65
CA VAL A 151 3.57 2.24 -7.10
C VAL A 151 2.68 1.85 -5.92
N ASN A 152 3.13 2.16 -4.69
CA ASN A 152 2.38 2.02 -3.45
C ASN A 152 1.94 0.58 -3.17
N ILE A 153 2.82 -0.36 -3.49
CA ILE A 153 2.73 -1.78 -3.13
C ILE A 153 4.06 -2.17 -2.48
N TYR A 154 4.00 -2.68 -1.26
CA TYR A 154 5.17 -2.97 -0.46
C TYR A 154 5.06 -4.36 0.18
N LEU A 155 6.17 -5.08 0.27
CA LEU A 155 6.34 -6.19 1.21
C LEU A 155 7.13 -5.67 2.41
N LEU A 156 6.55 -5.75 3.59
CA LEU A 156 7.19 -5.35 4.84
C LEU A 156 7.34 -6.59 5.72
N ARG A 157 8.57 -6.97 6.05
CA ARG A 157 8.86 -8.11 6.90
C ARG A 157 8.61 -7.75 8.37
N GLY A 158 8.10 -8.69 9.14
CA GLY A 158 7.73 -8.49 10.53
C GLY A 158 8.86 -7.92 11.40
N GLN A 159 10.12 -8.32 11.17
CA GLN A 159 11.25 -7.72 11.84
C GLN A 159 11.36 -6.22 11.53
N PHE A 160 11.29 -5.83 10.25
CA PHE A 160 11.35 -4.42 9.84
C PHE A 160 10.16 -3.61 10.36
N LEU A 161 8.97 -4.22 10.40
CA LEU A 161 7.80 -3.61 11.01
C LEU A 161 8.05 -3.28 12.48
N ARG A 162 8.46 -4.26 13.29
CA ARG A 162 8.69 -4.08 14.73
C ARG A 162 9.84 -3.14 15.06
N GLU A 163 10.95 -3.23 14.33
CA GLU A 163 12.17 -2.48 14.66
C GLU A 163 12.19 -1.07 14.07
N SER A 164 11.46 -0.82 12.99
CA SER A 164 11.56 0.45 12.25
C SER A 164 10.21 1.12 11.99
N VAL A 165 9.24 0.39 11.41
CA VAL A 165 8.00 1.01 10.93
C VAL A 165 7.12 1.43 12.10
N VAL A 166 6.77 0.52 12.99
CA VAL A 166 5.87 0.81 14.14
C VAL A 166 6.45 1.89 15.06
N PRO A 167 7.74 1.87 15.45
CA PRO A 167 8.32 2.96 16.22
C PRO A 167 8.33 4.31 15.50
N SER A 168 8.47 4.30 14.16
CA SER A 168 8.41 5.54 13.37
C SER A 168 6.99 6.07 13.22
N LEU A 169 6.00 5.19 13.06
CA LEU A 169 4.59 5.54 13.07
C LEU A 169 4.20 6.20 14.40
N CYS A 170 4.57 5.59 15.53
CA CYS A 170 4.29 6.13 16.86
C CYS A 170 4.78 7.58 16.97
N ARG A 171 6.06 7.83 16.64
CA ARG A 171 6.63 9.18 16.67
C ARG A 171 5.93 10.18 15.74
N ALA A 172 5.49 9.72 14.57
CA ALA A 172 4.84 10.59 13.58
C ALA A 172 3.39 10.96 13.94
N ILE A 173 2.72 10.12 14.72
CA ILE A 173 1.34 10.36 15.18
C ILE A 173 1.33 11.27 16.43
N GLU A 174 2.38 11.21 17.26
CA GLU A 174 2.53 12.02 18.47
C GLU A 174 3.07 13.44 18.20
N ALA A 175 3.57 13.72 16.99
CA ALA A 175 4.18 15.01 16.61
C ALA A 175 3.13 16.00 16.08
#